data_4afdbde10540b27b35721062317083b5
#
_entry.id   4afdbde10540b27b35721062317083b5
#
_cell.length_a   1.000
_cell.length_b   1.000
_cell.length_c   1.000
_cell.angle_alpha   90.00
_cell.angle_beta   90.00
_cell.angle_gamma   90.00
#
_symmetry.space_group_name_H-M   'P 1'
#
loop_
_entity.id
_entity.type
_entity.pdbx_description
1 polymer ?
#
loop_
_entity_poly.entity_id
_entity_poly.type
_entity_poly.pdbx_seq_one_letter_code
_entity_poly.pdbx_strand_id
1 'polypeptide(L)'
;MKHYEDNFAHNSLPELEFLPEYSFLDLPQFQHPEMLNCVDKLLDNHIKEGRGNNICIRTFTETWTYQDLYEKANQIAHVLIDDLGLKSGNRVLIRSANNPMMVACWFAVLKAGGIVVSTMPLLRAKELTTIIDCAEISHAFCDSELSEEMNLVKSDYLKKVSFYRNSDLEKLMETKSKTFQNFHSKADSICLIGFTSGTTGLPKMTSHFHKDILNICEAFPQYSLQPTQNDVFTGSPPLGFTFGLGGLVLFPMYFGASTFLIEKPSPDLLLKAIQEYKITICFTAPTAWRIITTKVNDFDISSLRKCVSAGETLPLKVWQDWYDATGLKIIDGIGATEMLHIFISSNEENMKPGATGKAIKGYEAKIIDADGNEVPTNEPGRLAIRGITGCKYLNRIEKQKEYLENGWNLTGDIFRQDEDGYFWFVARGDDMIISSGYNIGAIEVESVLLTHEDILECAVVGLPDEERGMLVCAHIVLKDKSKATDEFKKHIQLWFKESAAPYKYPRTINFVEELPKTETGKIQRFKLK
;
A
#
# COMPACT_ATOMS: atom_id res chain seq x y z
N MET A 1 -10.75 29.95 13.18
CA MET A 1 -12.09 29.33 13.16
C MET A 1 -11.91 27.84 13.36
N LYS A 2 -12.69 27.20 14.22
CA LYS A 2 -12.72 25.74 14.32
C LYS A 2 -13.23 25.22 12.98
N HIS A 3 -12.41 24.47 12.26
CA HIS A 3 -12.74 24.04 10.91
C HIS A 3 -13.64 22.79 10.93
N TYR A 4 -13.37 21.85 11.86
CA TYR A 4 -14.23 20.71 12.15
C TYR A 4 -14.98 20.91 13.49
N GLU A 5 -16.16 20.28 13.61
CA GLU A 5 -16.89 20.22 14.89
C GLU A 5 -16.21 19.27 15.86
N ASP A 6 -15.77 18.10 15.37
CA ASP A 6 -14.93 17.15 16.12
C ASP A 6 -13.46 17.39 15.77
N ASN A 7 -12.69 17.82 16.76
CA ASN A 7 -11.29 18.17 16.59
C ASN A 7 -10.31 17.08 17.11
N PHE A 8 -10.79 15.89 17.44
CA PHE A 8 -9.94 14.82 17.97
C PHE A 8 -8.69 14.60 17.10
N ALA A 9 -8.87 14.34 15.81
CA ALA A 9 -7.74 14.03 14.92
C ALA A 9 -6.76 15.21 14.80
N HIS A 10 -7.27 16.45 14.75
CA HIS A 10 -6.43 17.64 14.69
C HIS A 10 -5.65 17.86 15.99
N ASN A 11 -6.31 17.69 17.15
CA ASN A 11 -5.66 17.83 18.46
C ASN A 11 -4.65 16.72 18.76
N SER A 12 -4.73 15.61 18.02
CA SER A 12 -3.84 14.46 18.14
C SER A 12 -2.60 14.54 17.25
N LEU A 13 -2.49 15.58 16.40
CA LEU A 13 -1.30 15.81 15.57
C LEU A 13 -0.08 16.07 16.44
N PRO A 14 1.13 15.67 15.99
CA PRO A 14 2.37 16.08 16.62
C PRO A 14 2.51 17.61 16.64
N GLU A 15 3.27 18.13 17.61
CA GLU A 15 3.69 19.52 17.63
C GLU A 15 4.50 19.88 16.37
N LEU A 16 4.49 21.14 15.96
CA LEU A 16 5.08 21.60 14.71
C LEU A 16 6.56 21.20 14.54
N GLU A 17 7.31 21.21 15.63
CA GLU A 17 8.75 20.83 15.63
C GLU A 17 8.98 19.34 15.33
N PHE A 18 7.94 18.49 15.48
CA PHE A 18 7.97 17.05 15.18
C PHE A 18 7.18 16.70 13.91
N LEU A 19 6.86 17.68 13.07
CA LEU A 19 6.30 17.42 11.75
C LEU A 19 7.42 17.23 10.71
N PRO A 20 7.19 16.43 9.66
CA PRO A 20 8.16 16.29 8.57
C PRO A 20 8.35 17.63 7.86
N GLU A 21 9.56 17.85 7.38
CA GLU A 21 9.84 18.95 6.48
C GLU A 21 9.29 18.63 5.09
N TYR A 22 8.51 19.55 4.54
CA TYR A 22 7.93 19.37 3.21
C TYR A 22 8.80 20.07 2.16
N SER A 23 9.01 19.39 1.04
CA SER A 23 9.76 19.90 -0.12
C SER A 23 8.85 19.93 -1.35
N PHE A 24 9.25 20.70 -2.35
CA PHE A 24 8.59 20.78 -3.67
C PHE A 24 7.14 21.32 -3.68
N LEU A 25 6.62 21.83 -2.57
CA LEU A 25 5.28 22.42 -2.52
C LEU A 25 5.17 23.75 -3.29
N ASP A 26 6.28 24.34 -3.69
CA ASP A 26 6.37 25.51 -4.57
C ASP A 26 6.17 25.19 -6.05
N LEU A 27 6.29 23.91 -6.44
CA LEU A 27 6.03 23.48 -7.80
C LEU A 27 4.53 23.57 -8.15
N PRO A 28 4.17 24.10 -9.34
CA PRO A 28 2.77 24.40 -9.69
C PRO A 28 1.80 23.24 -9.52
N GLN A 29 2.21 22.00 -9.81
CA GLN A 29 1.36 20.80 -9.68
C GLN A 29 1.06 20.42 -8.24
N PHE A 30 1.83 20.91 -7.25
CA PHE A 30 1.61 20.64 -5.83
C PHE A 30 1.05 21.85 -5.07
N GLN A 31 0.74 22.94 -5.80
CA GLN A 31 0.05 24.08 -5.22
C GLN A 31 -1.47 23.86 -5.22
N HIS A 32 -2.07 24.02 -4.06
CA HIS A 32 -3.50 23.86 -3.87
C HIS A 32 -4.11 25.11 -3.23
N PRO A 33 -5.39 25.41 -3.53
CA PRO A 33 -6.11 26.48 -2.83
C PRO A 33 -6.24 26.12 -1.35
N GLU A 34 -6.36 27.15 -0.49
CA GLU A 34 -6.54 26.96 0.96
C GLU A 34 -7.77 26.08 1.27
N MET A 35 -8.86 26.32 0.55
CA MET A 35 -10.09 25.54 0.66
C MET A 35 -10.11 24.47 -0.42
N LEU A 36 -10.03 23.21 0.00
CA LEU A 36 -9.92 22.06 -0.89
C LEU A 36 -10.58 20.82 -0.28
N ASN A 37 -11.59 20.31 -0.97
CA ASN A 37 -12.02 18.92 -0.77
C ASN A 37 -11.54 18.09 -1.97
N CYS A 38 -10.71 17.09 -1.73
CA CYS A 38 -10.12 16.29 -2.82
C CYS A 38 -11.16 15.58 -3.70
N VAL A 39 -12.38 15.36 -3.19
CA VAL A 39 -13.50 14.77 -3.94
C VAL A 39 -13.89 15.62 -5.15
N ASP A 40 -13.78 16.95 -5.05
CA ASP A 40 -14.08 17.84 -6.17
C ASP A 40 -13.24 17.46 -7.41
N LYS A 41 -11.95 17.23 -7.23
CA LYS A 41 -11.04 16.85 -8.32
C LYS A 41 -11.21 15.40 -8.76
N LEU A 42 -11.41 14.47 -7.80
CA LEU A 42 -11.45 13.03 -8.07
C LEU A 42 -12.78 12.56 -8.66
N LEU A 43 -13.88 13.26 -8.37
CA LEU A 43 -15.22 12.82 -8.76
C LEU A 43 -16.06 13.94 -9.37
N ASP A 44 -16.31 15.03 -8.64
CA ASP A 44 -17.35 16.00 -9.01
C ASP A 44 -17.02 16.76 -10.29
N ASN A 45 -15.73 17.03 -10.57
CA ASN A 45 -15.31 17.70 -11.79
C ASN A 45 -15.58 16.86 -13.04
N HIS A 46 -15.56 15.51 -12.95
CA HIS A 46 -15.92 14.67 -14.08
C HIS A 46 -17.38 14.88 -14.51
N ILE A 47 -18.27 15.12 -13.55
CA ILE A 47 -19.69 15.43 -13.86
C ILE A 47 -19.80 16.82 -14.48
N LYS A 48 -19.16 17.84 -13.88
CA LYS A 48 -19.16 19.22 -14.38
C LYS A 48 -18.59 19.36 -15.77
N GLU A 49 -17.60 18.54 -16.11
CA GLU A 49 -16.90 18.51 -17.41
C GLU A 49 -17.56 17.57 -18.44
N GLY A 50 -18.75 17.03 -18.14
CA GLY A 50 -19.53 16.21 -19.07
C GLY A 50 -19.08 14.77 -19.23
N ARG A 51 -18.22 14.26 -18.33
CA ARG A 51 -17.73 12.87 -18.33
C ARG A 51 -18.58 11.93 -17.47
N GLY A 52 -19.75 12.37 -16.99
CA GLY A 52 -20.61 11.57 -16.13
C GLY A 52 -20.97 10.20 -16.68
N ASN A 53 -21.15 10.07 -18.00
CA ASN A 53 -21.49 8.81 -18.65
C ASN A 53 -20.28 7.86 -18.89
N ASN A 54 -19.05 8.32 -18.62
CA ASN A 54 -17.89 7.46 -18.74
C ASN A 54 -17.92 6.41 -17.61
N ILE A 55 -17.49 5.20 -17.95
CA ILE A 55 -17.38 4.13 -16.97
C ILE A 55 -16.23 4.46 -16.01
N CYS A 56 -16.49 4.39 -14.70
CA CYS A 56 -15.48 4.58 -13.67
C CYS A 56 -15.12 3.28 -12.92
N ILE A 57 -16.09 2.43 -12.62
CA ILE A 57 -15.85 1.17 -11.90
C ILE A 57 -16.50 0.02 -12.64
N ARG A 58 -15.79 -1.10 -12.73
CA ARG A 58 -16.28 -2.39 -13.22
C ARG A 58 -15.95 -3.49 -12.22
N THR A 59 -16.80 -4.50 -12.21
CA THR A 59 -16.56 -5.81 -11.60
C THR A 59 -17.00 -6.90 -12.57
N PHE A 60 -16.95 -8.16 -12.19
CA PHE A 60 -17.50 -9.24 -13.01
C PHE A 60 -19.04 -9.21 -13.12
N THR A 61 -19.73 -8.47 -12.24
CA THR A 61 -21.20 -8.49 -12.13
C THR A 61 -21.87 -7.16 -12.36
N GLU A 62 -21.13 -6.04 -12.24
CA GLU A 62 -21.71 -4.71 -12.36
C GLU A 62 -20.75 -3.71 -12.99
N THR A 63 -21.31 -2.63 -13.52
CA THR A 63 -20.58 -1.51 -14.12
C THR A 63 -21.22 -0.23 -13.68
N TRP A 64 -20.40 0.70 -13.14
CA TRP A 64 -20.83 2.04 -12.73
C TRP A 64 -20.15 3.10 -13.57
N THR A 65 -20.94 4.10 -13.95
CA THR A 65 -20.43 5.35 -14.53
C THR A 65 -19.98 6.32 -13.43
N TYR A 66 -19.28 7.37 -13.82
CA TYR A 66 -18.98 8.48 -12.89
C TYR A 66 -20.25 9.09 -12.31
N GLN A 67 -21.34 9.16 -13.11
CA GLN A 67 -22.65 9.64 -12.64
C GLN A 67 -23.24 8.71 -11.57
N ASP A 68 -23.18 7.39 -11.76
CA ASP A 68 -23.65 6.43 -10.77
C ASP A 68 -22.89 6.56 -9.44
N LEU A 69 -21.56 6.65 -9.50
CA LEU A 69 -20.72 6.82 -8.32
C LEU A 69 -21.02 8.15 -7.61
N TYR A 70 -21.15 9.24 -8.38
CA TYR A 70 -21.48 10.57 -7.87
C TYR A 70 -22.81 10.57 -7.14
N GLU A 71 -23.88 10.04 -7.75
CA GLU A 71 -25.21 10.00 -7.17
C GLU A 71 -25.25 9.16 -5.89
N LYS A 72 -24.63 7.98 -5.92
CA LYS A 72 -24.53 7.11 -4.72
C LYS A 72 -23.75 7.77 -3.60
N ALA A 73 -22.60 8.36 -3.89
CA ALA A 73 -21.80 9.06 -2.89
C ALA A 73 -22.58 10.23 -2.26
N ASN A 74 -23.36 10.98 -3.07
CA ASN A 74 -24.21 12.06 -2.56
C ASN A 74 -25.34 11.54 -1.66
N GLN A 75 -26.03 10.47 -2.06
CA GLN A 75 -27.08 9.87 -1.25
C GLN A 75 -26.52 9.34 0.08
N ILE A 76 -25.36 8.67 0.08
CA ILE A 76 -24.70 8.19 1.30
C ILE A 76 -24.25 9.38 2.18
N ALA A 77 -23.77 10.48 1.60
CA ALA A 77 -23.41 11.68 2.35
C ALA A 77 -24.61 12.28 3.09
N HIS A 78 -25.79 12.30 2.44
CA HIS A 78 -27.05 12.66 3.11
C HIS A 78 -27.41 11.69 4.24
N VAL A 79 -27.30 10.38 4.03
CA VAL A 79 -27.53 9.39 5.09
C VAL A 79 -26.62 9.64 6.30
N LEU A 80 -25.31 9.91 6.05
CA LEU A 80 -24.37 10.20 7.12
C LEU A 80 -24.82 11.39 8.00
N ILE A 81 -25.27 12.48 7.37
CA ILE A 81 -25.65 13.72 8.09
C ILE A 81 -27.06 13.61 8.66
N ASP A 82 -28.05 13.26 7.83
CA ASP A 82 -29.46 13.36 8.19
C ASP A 82 -29.92 12.23 9.11
N ASP A 83 -29.46 10.99 8.85
CA ASP A 83 -29.94 9.79 9.56
C ASP A 83 -28.95 9.31 10.63
N LEU A 84 -27.64 9.38 10.35
CA LEU A 84 -26.64 8.89 11.27
C LEU A 84 -26.08 10.00 12.18
N GLY A 85 -26.30 11.27 11.85
CA GLY A 85 -25.92 12.43 12.67
C GLY A 85 -24.40 12.68 12.68
N LEU A 86 -23.73 12.40 11.58
CA LEU A 86 -22.29 12.65 11.42
C LEU A 86 -22.00 14.14 11.62
N LYS A 87 -20.98 14.44 12.41
CA LYS A 87 -20.40 15.78 12.53
C LYS A 87 -19.08 15.84 11.79
N SER A 88 -18.76 16.99 11.22
CA SER A 88 -17.48 17.19 10.55
C SER A 88 -16.31 16.87 11.47
N GLY A 89 -15.31 16.12 10.96
CA GLY A 89 -14.18 15.59 11.72
C GLY A 89 -14.44 14.27 12.44
N ASN A 90 -15.66 13.73 12.46
CA ASN A 90 -15.88 12.37 12.95
C ASN A 90 -15.16 11.35 12.07
N ARG A 91 -14.60 10.30 12.69
CA ARG A 91 -13.96 9.18 11.99
C ARG A 91 -15.02 8.15 11.65
N VAL A 92 -14.95 7.67 10.40
CA VAL A 92 -15.88 6.66 9.87
C VAL A 92 -15.10 5.44 9.43
N LEU A 93 -15.38 4.32 10.07
CA LEU A 93 -14.82 3.02 9.64
C LEU A 93 -15.50 2.56 8.35
N ILE A 94 -14.71 2.11 7.38
CA ILE A 94 -15.23 1.40 6.21
C ILE A 94 -14.61 0.00 6.21
N ARG A 95 -15.46 -1.01 6.44
CA ARG A 95 -15.08 -2.42 6.46
C ARG A 95 -15.66 -3.13 5.24
N SER A 96 -14.80 -3.42 4.27
CA SER A 96 -15.23 -3.99 2.98
C SER A 96 -14.13 -4.74 2.27
N ALA A 97 -14.52 -5.62 1.35
CA ALA A 97 -13.70 -6.04 0.22
C ALA A 97 -13.64 -4.95 -0.86
N ASN A 98 -12.84 -5.18 -1.92
CA ASN A 98 -12.70 -4.24 -3.04
C ASN A 98 -13.96 -4.24 -3.92
N ASN A 99 -14.96 -3.44 -3.59
CA ASN A 99 -16.21 -3.33 -4.35
C ASN A 99 -16.63 -1.87 -4.58
N PRO A 100 -17.56 -1.61 -5.53
CA PRO A 100 -17.99 -0.25 -5.87
C PRO A 100 -18.62 0.51 -4.71
N MET A 101 -19.36 -0.16 -3.83
CA MET A 101 -20.01 0.49 -2.68
C MET A 101 -18.98 0.99 -1.65
N MET A 102 -17.87 0.28 -1.45
CA MET A 102 -16.76 0.76 -0.62
C MET A 102 -16.23 2.10 -1.14
N VAL A 103 -16.07 2.23 -2.46
CA VAL A 103 -15.62 3.47 -3.11
C VAL A 103 -16.63 4.59 -2.91
N ALA A 104 -17.93 4.30 -3.09
CA ALA A 104 -19.00 5.28 -2.84
C ALA A 104 -19.03 5.77 -1.39
N CYS A 105 -18.89 4.85 -0.41
CA CYS A 105 -18.79 5.20 1.01
C CYS A 105 -17.55 6.07 1.29
N TRP A 106 -16.40 5.74 0.67
CA TRP A 106 -15.17 6.52 0.83
C TRP A 106 -15.37 7.98 0.40
N PHE A 107 -15.94 8.21 -0.79
CA PHE A 107 -16.24 9.55 -1.28
C PHE A 107 -17.31 10.25 -0.42
N ALA A 108 -18.35 9.53 -0.01
CA ALA A 108 -19.43 10.09 0.80
C ALA A 108 -18.93 10.62 2.15
N VAL A 109 -18.06 9.90 2.82
CA VAL A 109 -17.47 10.34 4.10
C VAL A 109 -16.75 11.68 3.92
N LEU A 110 -15.94 11.82 2.86
CA LEU A 110 -15.21 13.07 2.60
C LEU A 110 -16.14 14.21 2.16
N LYS A 111 -17.18 13.90 1.38
CA LYS A 111 -18.22 14.88 1.01
C LYS A 111 -18.91 15.45 2.26
N ALA A 112 -19.20 14.59 3.23
CA ALA A 112 -19.85 14.95 4.48
C ALA A 112 -18.91 15.63 5.50
N GLY A 113 -17.62 15.77 5.21
CA GLY A 113 -16.62 16.33 6.12
C GLY A 113 -16.11 15.35 7.18
N GLY A 114 -16.37 14.06 7.03
CA GLY A 114 -15.82 13.01 7.88
C GLY A 114 -14.38 12.65 7.53
N ILE A 115 -13.75 11.84 8.37
CA ILE A 115 -12.41 11.30 8.20
C ILE A 115 -12.52 9.80 7.96
N VAL A 116 -11.97 9.33 6.84
CA VAL A 116 -12.03 7.91 6.46
C VAL A 116 -11.04 7.09 7.27
N VAL A 117 -11.49 5.93 7.76
CA VAL A 117 -10.66 4.84 8.30
C VAL A 117 -11.06 3.55 7.59
N SER A 118 -10.30 3.15 6.59
CA SER A 118 -10.61 1.91 5.86
C SER A 118 -9.87 0.71 6.45
N THR A 119 -10.55 -0.43 6.50
CA THR A 119 -9.99 -1.69 6.98
C THR A 119 -10.21 -2.82 5.98
N MET A 120 -9.29 -3.80 6.00
CA MET A 120 -9.40 -5.00 5.18
C MET A 120 -10.43 -6.00 5.75
N PRO A 121 -10.98 -6.91 4.92
CA PRO A 121 -11.97 -7.91 5.34
C PRO A 121 -11.50 -8.84 6.46
N LEU A 122 -10.22 -9.12 6.53
CA LEU A 122 -9.61 -10.18 7.33
C LEU A 122 -9.43 -9.84 8.81
N LEU A 123 -9.60 -8.55 9.19
CA LEU A 123 -9.52 -8.15 10.59
C LEU A 123 -10.67 -8.74 11.40
N ARG A 124 -10.34 -9.25 12.59
CA ARG A 124 -11.29 -9.79 13.54
C ARG A 124 -11.82 -8.72 14.50
N ALA A 125 -12.84 -9.07 15.25
CA ALA A 125 -13.48 -8.14 16.21
C ALA A 125 -12.48 -7.49 17.17
N LYS A 126 -11.44 -8.19 17.60
CA LYS A 126 -10.40 -7.68 18.50
C LYS A 126 -9.60 -6.54 17.86
N GLU A 127 -9.10 -6.75 16.63
CA GLU A 127 -8.35 -5.73 15.88
C GLU A 127 -9.26 -4.55 15.54
N LEU A 128 -10.50 -4.82 15.12
CA LEU A 128 -11.49 -3.78 14.83
C LEU A 128 -11.79 -2.93 16.06
N THR A 129 -12.00 -3.57 17.24
CA THR A 129 -12.20 -2.85 18.51
C THR A 129 -11.01 -1.94 18.81
N THR A 130 -9.77 -2.47 18.65
CA THR A 130 -8.56 -1.69 18.88
C THR A 130 -8.47 -0.46 17.96
N ILE A 131 -8.76 -0.62 16.67
CA ILE A 131 -8.76 0.48 15.69
C ILE A 131 -9.82 1.52 16.05
N ILE A 132 -11.02 1.06 16.38
CA ILE A 132 -12.15 1.93 16.75
C ILE A 132 -11.83 2.73 18.01
N ASP A 133 -11.26 2.10 19.02
CA ASP A 133 -10.91 2.76 20.27
C ASP A 133 -9.74 3.74 20.09
N CYS A 134 -8.71 3.36 19.34
CA CYS A 134 -7.56 4.24 19.09
C CYS A 134 -7.94 5.53 18.34
N ALA A 135 -8.83 5.43 17.36
CA ALA A 135 -9.24 6.57 16.55
C ALA A 135 -10.56 7.20 17.01
N GLU A 136 -11.15 6.74 18.13
CA GLU A 136 -12.45 7.18 18.64
C GLU A 136 -13.51 7.22 17.52
N ILE A 137 -13.64 6.09 16.79
CA ILE A 137 -14.52 5.98 15.64
C ILE A 137 -15.98 5.92 16.08
N SER A 138 -16.79 6.87 15.62
CA SER A 138 -18.19 6.97 16.01
C SER A 138 -19.18 6.31 15.04
N HIS A 139 -18.80 6.17 13.76
CA HIS A 139 -19.64 5.66 12.68
C HIS A 139 -18.92 4.55 11.90
N ALA A 140 -19.67 3.60 11.37
CA ALA A 140 -19.12 2.57 10.51
C ALA A 140 -20.06 2.24 9.36
N PHE A 141 -19.48 2.02 8.17
CA PHE A 141 -20.07 1.27 7.07
C PHE A 141 -19.45 -0.11 7.00
N CYS A 142 -20.28 -1.13 6.89
CA CYS A 142 -19.80 -2.51 6.83
C CYS A 142 -20.54 -3.27 5.72
N ASP A 143 -19.78 -4.00 4.91
CA ASP A 143 -20.36 -4.97 3.99
C ASP A 143 -21.07 -6.07 4.81
N SER A 144 -22.31 -6.40 4.46
CA SER A 144 -23.11 -7.41 5.17
C SER A 144 -22.45 -8.79 5.21
N GLU A 145 -21.62 -9.13 4.21
CA GLU A 145 -20.84 -10.37 4.22
C GLU A 145 -19.75 -10.40 5.32
N LEU A 146 -19.41 -9.24 5.89
CA LEU A 146 -18.42 -9.09 6.95
C LEU A 146 -19.04 -8.74 8.32
N SER A 147 -20.37 -8.86 8.43
CA SER A 147 -21.13 -8.42 9.60
C SER A 147 -20.84 -9.24 10.86
N GLU A 148 -20.46 -10.52 10.74
CA GLU A 148 -20.19 -11.40 11.90
C GLU A 148 -19.18 -10.77 12.86
N GLU A 149 -17.99 -10.44 12.39
CA GLU A 149 -16.94 -9.85 13.22
C GLU A 149 -17.28 -8.41 13.65
N MET A 150 -18.00 -7.66 12.79
CA MET A 150 -18.41 -6.30 13.14
C MET A 150 -19.43 -6.27 14.28
N ASN A 151 -20.35 -7.24 14.33
CA ASN A 151 -21.34 -7.36 15.40
C ASN A 151 -20.72 -7.79 16.75
N LEU A 152 -19.51 -8.36 16.75
CA LEU A 152 -18.78 -8.75 17.95
C LEU A 152 -17.92 -7.61 18.52
N VAL A 153 -17.79 -6.50 17.81
CA VAL A 153 -17.03 -5.31 18.28
C VAL A 153 -17.68 -4.76 19.55
N LYS A 154 -16.83 -4.46 20.54
CA LYS A 154 -17.23 -3.86 21.81
C LYS A 154 -16.44 -2.57 22.02
N SER A 155 -17.02 -1.44 21.70
CA SER A 155 -16.42 -0.12 21.89
C SER A 155 -17.47 0.89 22.31
N ASP A 156 -17.12 1.72 23.28
CA ASP A 156 -17.99 2.83 23.74
C ASP A 156 -17.99 4.01 22.75
N TYR A 157 -17.04 4.06 21.82
CA TYR A 157 -16.98 5.11 20.79
C TYR A 157 -17.91 4.84 19.64
N LEU A 158 -18.10 3.59 19.21
CA LEU A 158 -18.91 3.25 18.05
C LEU A 158 -20.41 3.40 18.35
N LYS A 159 -21.05 4.41 17.76
CA LYS A 159 -22.46 4.76 18.02
C LYS A 159 -23.40 4.30 16.92
N LYS A 160 -22.94 4.28 15.67
CA LYS A 160 -23.75 4.01 14.48
C LYS A 160 -23.02 3.07 13.55
N VAL A 161 -23.68 2.01 13.16
CA VAL A 161 -23.23 1.09 12.11
C VAL A 161 -24.33 0.98 11.08
N SER A 162 -24.00 1.14 9.81
CA SER A 162 -24.90 0.87 8.71
C SER A 162 -24.29 -0.18 7.80
N PHE A 163 -25.10 -1.16 7.43
CA PHE A 163 -24.67 -2.24 6.57
C PHE A 163 -25.18 -2.01 5.15
N TYR A 164 -24.38 -2.41 4.16
CA TYR A 164 -24.77 -2.39 2.76
C TYR A 164 -24.69 -3.81 2.15
N ARG A 165 -25.01 -3.95 0.87
CA ARG A 165 -25.27 -5.19 0.14
C ARG A 165 -26.67 -5.73 0.49
N ASN A 166 -27.67 -5.05 -0.09
CA ASN A 166 -29.11 -5.29 0.13
C ASN A 166 -29.54 -5.17 1.61
N SER A 167 -29.05 -4.13 2.28
CA SER A 167 -29.26 -3.92 3.71
C SER A 167 -29.90 -2.55 4.04
N ASP A 168 -29.59 -2.01 5.20
CA ASP A 168 -30.18 -0.75 5.68
C ASP A 168 -29.68 0.47 4.93
N LEU A 169 -28.39 0.50 4.50
CA LEU A 169 -27.83 1.64 3.81
C LEU A 169 -28.58 1.92 2.50
N GLU A 170 -28.78 0.93 1.66
CA GLU A 170 -29.48 1.11 0.38
C GLU A 170 -30.93 1.62 0.60
N LYS A 171 -31.63 1.12 1.62
CA LYS A 171 -32.98 1.59 1.98
C LYS A 171 -32.99 3.04 2.39
N LEU A 172 -32.00 3.46 3.19
CA LEU A 172 -31.87 4.87 3.60
C LEU A 172 -31.55 5.75 2.40
N MET A 173 -30.72 5.29 1.46
CA MET A 173 -30.35 6.03 0.25
C MET A 173 -31.54 6.30 -0.68
N GLU A 174 -32.52 5.39 -0.77
CA GLU A 174 -33.66 5.49 -1.71
C GLU A 174 -34.40 6.86 -1.63
N THR A 175 -34.47 7.43 -0.44
CA THR A 175 -35.18 8.71 -0.19
C THR A 175 -34.27 9.94 -0.28
N LYS A 176 -32.96 9.77 -0.49
CA LYS A 176 -31.99 10.86 -0.44
C LYS A 176 -31.77 11.50 -1.80
N SER A 177 -31.47 12.81 -1.77
CA SER A 177 -31.09 13.56 -2.96
C SER A 177 -29.83 13.00 -3.61
N LYS A 178 -29.80 12.98 -4.93
CA LYS A 178 -28.66 12.61 -5.76
C LYS A 178 -27.63 13.73 -5.94
N THR A 179 -27.90 14.91 -5.36
CA THR A 179 -26.98 16.05 -5.31
C THR A 179 -26.64 16.38 -3.87
N PHE A 180 -25.39 16.78 -3.63
CA PHE A 180 -24.88 17.11 -2.30
C PHE A 180 -23.84 18.23 -2.42
N GLN A 181 -23.85 19.19 -1.51
CA GLN A 181 -22.80 20.20 -1.44
C GLN A 181 -21.68 19.70 -0.55
N ASN A 182 -20.49 19.52 -1.11
CA ASN A 182 -19.34 19.04 -0.36
C ASN A 182 -19.00 19.96 0.81
N PHE A 183 -18.60 19.36 1.92
CA PHE A 183 -18.07 20.10 3.06
C PHE A 183 -16.87 20.94 2.63
N HIS A 184 -16.82 22.20 3.05
CA HIS A 184 -15.72 23.13 2.77
C HIS A 184 -14.50 22.78 3.62
N SER A 185 -13.74 21.80 3.20
CA SER A 185 -12.49 21.38 3.86
C SER A 185 -11.36 22.35 3.54
N LYS A 186 -10.38 22.46 4.44
CA LYS A 186 -9.07 23.04 4.10
C LYS A 186 -8.17 22.00 3.45
N ALA A 187 -7.21 22.45 2.65
CA ALA A 187 -6.23 21.58 1.99
C ALA A 187 -5.43 20.72 3.00
N ASP A 188 -5.17 21.27 4.18
CA ASP A 188 -4.47 20.63 5.29
C ASP A 188 -5.39 20.04 6.38
N SER A 189 -6.68 19.90 6.09
CA SER A 189 -7.58 19.14 6.95
C SER A 189 -7.34 17.64 6.79
N ILE A 190 -7.33 16.92 7.91
CA ILE A 190 -7.19 15.45 7.91
C ILE A 190 -8.43 14.85 7.26
N CYS A 191 -8.24 14.00 6.25
CA CYS A 191 -9.32 13.31 5.53
C CYS A 191 -9.20 11.78 5.58
N LEU A 192 -8.01 11.25 5.87
CA LEU A 192 -7.73 9.82 5.93
C LEU A 192 -6.82 9.51 7.12
N ILE A 193 -7.13 8.44 7.84
CA ILE A 193 -6.26 7.82 8.83
C ILE A 193 -5.98 6.40 8.38
N GLY A 194 -4.70 6.11 8.10
CA GLY A 194 -4.19 4.77 7.84
C GLY A 194 -3.65 4.13 9.12
N PHE A 195 -3.86 2.83 9.26
CA PHE A 195 -3.30 2.06 10.37
C PHE A 195 -2.13 1.21 9.90
N THR A 196 -1.02 1.26 10.66
CA THR A 196 0.13 0.38 10.45
C THR A 196 0.39 -0.48 11.68
N SER A 197 0.90 -1.70 11.45
CA SER A 197 1.28 -2.60 12.54
C SER A 197 2.46 -2.02 13.31
N GLY A 198 2.31 -1.92 14.63
CA GLY A 198 3.43 -1.57 15.52
C GLY A 198 4.13 -2.82 16.04
N THR A 199 5.45 -2.80 16.12
CA THR A 199 6.25 -3.87 16.76
C THR A 199 5.92 -4.04 18.26
N THR A 200 5.28 -3.05 18.88
CA THR A 200 4.92 -2.98 20.31
C THR A 200 3.46 -3.35 20.61
N GLY A 201 2.73 -3.93 19.66
CA GLY A 201 1.38 -4.49 19.87
C GLY A 201 0.20 -3.54 19.59
N LEU A 202 0.31 -2.22 19.79
CA LEU A 202 -0.74 -1.27 19.40
C LEU A 202 -0.48 -0.67 18.03
N PRO A 203 -1.49 -0.62 17.13
CA PRO A 203 -1.33 -0.04 15.81
C PRO A 203 -1.05 1.47 15.88
N LYS A 204 -0.31 1.97 14.89
CA LYS A 204 -0.02 3.39 14.72
C LYS A 204 -1.02 4.01 13.74
N MET A 205 -1.56 5.17 14.11
CA MET A 205 -2.46 5.97 13.26
C MET A 205 -1.63 7.01 12.49
N THR A 206 -1.52 6.89 11.18
CA THR A 206 -0.93 7.94 10.35
C THR A 206 -2.01 8.73 9.62
N SER A 207 -1.94 10.05 9.68
CA SER A 207 -2.96 10.92 9.10
C SER A 207 -2.50 11.55 7.79
N HIS A 208 -3.47 11.76 6.88
CA HIS A 208 -3.24 12.41 5.59
C HIS A 208 -4.27 13.50 5.35
N PHE A 209 -3.82 14.56 4.69
CA PHE A 209 -4.59 15.73 4.35
C PHE A 209 -5.24 15.60 2.97
N HIS A 210 -6.26 16.42 2.69
CA HIS A 210 -6.86 16.49 1.36
C HIS A 210 -5.83 16.78 0.26
N LYS A 211 -4.86 17.67 0.52
CA LYS A 211 -3.79 17.97 -0.42
C LYS A 211 -2.85 16.76 -0.65
N ASP A 212 -2.59 15.95 0.39
CA ASP A 212 -1.73 14.76 0.27
C ASP A 212 -2.33 13.75 -0.73
N ILE A 213 -3.65 13.59 -0.72
CA ILE A 213 -4.39 12.73 -1.66
C ILE A 213 -4.15 13.17 -3.12
N LEU A 214 -4.19 14.47 -3.40
CA LEU A 214 -3.95 14.97 -4.75
C LEU A 214 -2.47 14.99 -5.13
N ASN A 215 -1.59 15.28 -4.17
CA ASN A 215 -0.15 15.30 -4.38
C ASN A 215 0.37 13.95 -4.90
N ILE A 216 -0.07 12.83 -4.30
CA ILE A 216 0.39 11.50 -4.78
C ILE A 216 -0.13 11.18 -6.19
N CYS A 217 -1.26 11.74 -6.61
CA CYS A 217 -1.78 11.59 -7.97
C CYS A 217 -0.92 12.34 -9.01
N GLU A 218 -0.27 13.43 -8.62
CA GLU A 218 0.66 14.21 -9.46
C GLU A 218 2.10 13.69 -9.41
N ALA A 219 2.41 12.74 -8.53
CA ALA A 219 3.75 12.20 -8.36
C ALA A 219 3.94 10.87 -9.11
N PHE A 220 3.71 9.73 -8.43
CA PHE A 220 3.99 8.40 -8.98
C PHE A 220 3.31 8.11 -10.32
N PRO A 221 1.98 8.30 -10.50
CA PRO A 221 1.35 7.97 -11.77
C PRO A 221 1.84 8.84 -12.93
N GLN A 222 2.07 10.13 -12.72
CA GLN A 222 2.62 11.01 -13.76
C GLN A 222 4.03 10.60 -14.19
N TYR A 223 4.86 10.21 -13.22
CA TYR A 223 6.25 9.83 -13.49
C TYR A 223 6.38 8.44 -14.12
N SER A 224 5.66 7.43 -13.60
CA SER A 224 5.89 6.03 -13.94
C SER A 224 4.84 5.45 -14.89
N LEU A 225 3.58 5.87 -14.81
CA LEU A 225 2.47 5.22 -15.50
C LEU A 225 1.95 6.01 -16.69
N GLN A 226 1.93 7.34 -16.59
CA GLN A 226 1.36 8.27 -17.59
C GLN A 226 -0.07 7.86 -17.97
N PRO A 227 -1.03 7.86 -17.02
CA PRO A 227 -2.37 7.39 -17.26
C PRO A 227 -3.16 8.35 -18.16
N THR A 228 -4.11 7.79 -18.87
CA THR A 228 -5.08 8.52 -19.68
C THR A 228 -6.50 8.10 -19.29
N GLN A 229 -7.50 8.85 -19.75
CA GLN A 229 -8.91 8.50 -19.53
C GLN A 229 -9.34 7.16 -20.18
N ASN A 230 -8.54 6.62 -21.08
CA ASN A 230 -8.82 5.34 -21.76
C ASN A 230 -8.27 4.13 -20.99
N ASP A 231 -7.53 4.36 -19.93
CA ASP A 231 -6.93 3.28 -19.14
C ASP A 231 -7.96 2.58 -18.26
N VAL A 232 -7.73 1.28 -18.08
CA VAL A 232 -8.47 0.43 -17.16
C VAL A 232 -7.50 -0.14 -16.16
N PHE A 233 -7.65 0.25 -14.90
CA PHE A 233 -6.80 -0.21 -13.79
C PHE A 233 -7.38 -1.47 -13.18
N THR A 234 -6.55 -2.35 -12.63
CA THR A 234 -6.94 -3.44 -11.75
C THR A 234 -5.81 -3.80 -10.80
N GLY A 235 -6.09 -4.66 -9.83
CA GLY A 235 -5.06 -5.18 -8.95
C GLY A 235 -5.59 -6.03 -7.80
N SER A 236 -4.64 -6.59 -7.06
CA SER A 236 -4.92 -7.40 -5.87
C SER A 236 -4.89 -6.64 -4.54
N PRO A 237 -4.23 -5.46 -4.41
CA PRO A 237 -4.13 -4.83 -3.09
C PRO A 237 -5.50 -4.40 -2.55
N PRO A 238 -5.78 -4.64 -1.25
CA PRO A 238 -7.01 -4.16 -0.63
C PRO A 238 -7.11 -2.63 -0.63
N LEU A 239 -8.31 -2.09 -0.86
CA LEU A 239 -8.58 -0.64 -0.78
C LEU A 239 -8.43 -0.09 0.65
N GLY A 240 -8.39 -0.96 1.66
CA GLY A 240 -8.06 -0.59 3.03
C GLY A 240 -6.60 -0.19 3.25
N PHE A 241 -5.71 -0.44 2.28
CA PHE A 241 -4.32 -0.02 2.29
C PHE A 241 -4.05 1.06 1.26
N THR A 242 -3.09 1.92 1.55
CA THR A 242 -2.74 3.07 0.71
C THR A 242 -2.28 2.67 -0.69
N PHE A 243 -1.60 1.52 -0.84
CA PHE A 243 -1.20 1.00 -2.16
C PHE A 243 -2.42 0.62 -3.01
N GLY A 244 -3.40 -0.07 -2.44
CA GLY A 244 -4.65 -0.40 -3.12
C GLY A 244 -5.52 0.83 -3.37
N LEU A 245 -5.68 1.70 -2.36
CA LEU A 245 -6.45 2.93 -2.48
C LEU A 245 -5.90 3.83 -3.60
N GLY A 246 -4.59 4.09 -3.60
CA GLY A 246 -3.94 4.89 -4.64
C GLY A 246 -4.09 4.26 -6.02
N GLY A 247 -3.63 3.01 -6.18
CA GLY A 247 -3.57 2.33 -7.46
C GLY A 247 -4.93 2.02 -8.09
N LEU A 248 -5.96 1.74 -7.28
CA LEU A 248 -7.25 1.25 -7.78
C LEU A 248 -8.39 2.27 -7.66
N VAL A 249 -8.21 3.38 -6.93
CA VAL A 249 -9.24 4.40 -6.78
C VAL A 249 -8.70 5.78 -7.11
N LEU A 250 -7.71 6.27 -6.36
CA LEU A 250 -7.27 7.67 -6.49
C LEU A 250 -6.69 7.97 -7.86
N PHE A 251 -5.81 7.13 -8.36
CA PHE A 251 -5.17 7.36 -9.67
C PHE A 251 -6.17 7.25 -10.82
N PRO A 252 -6.94 6.15 -10.99
CA PRO A 252 -7.92 6.12 -12.08
C PRO A 252 -8.91 7.27 -12.00
N MET A 253 -9.45 7.62 -10.82
CA MET A 253 -10.40 8.72 -10.67
C MET A 253 -9.77 10.08 -10.98
N TYR A 254 -8.49 10.31 -10.60
CA TYR A 254 -7.80 11.57 -10.90
C TYR A 254 -7.67 11.83 -12.41
N PHE A 255 -7.38 10.79 -13.20
CA PHE A 255 -7.19 10.90 -14.65
C PHE A 255 -8.46 10.67 -15.49
N GLY A 256 -9.61 10.43 -14.85
CA GLY A 256 -10.87 10.13 -15.54
C GLY A 256 -10.87 8.76 -16.22
N ALA A 257 -9.99 7.86 -15.79
CA ALA A 257 -9.88 6.46 -16.21
C ALA A 257 -10.92 5.59 -15.50
N SER A 258 -10.89 4.29 -15.75
CA SER A 258 -11.74 3.32 -15.05
C SER A 258 -10.92 2.32 -14.23
N THR A 259 -11.55 1.71 -13.25
CA THR A 259 -10.97 0.63 -12.44
C THR A 259 -11.83 -0.61 -12.50
N PHE A 260 -11.19 -1.78 -12.51
CA PHE A 260 -11.84 -3.08 -12.38
C PHE A 260 -11.52 -3.66 -11.00
N LEU A 261 -12.52 -3.78 -10.15
CA LEU A 261 -12.36 -4.23 -8.77
C LEU A 261 -12.68 -5.73 -8.62
N ILE A 262 -11.86 -6.43 -7.85
CA ILE A 262 -12.01 -7.86 -7.55
C ILE A 262 -12.05 -8.02 -6.02
N GLU A 263 -13.15 -8.51 -5.48
CA GLU A 263 -13.36 -8.65 -4.03
C GLU A 263 -12.40 -9.67 -3.39
N LYS A 264 -12.19 -10.80 -4.06
CA LYS A 264 -11.29 -11.88 -3.64
C LYS A 264 -10.28 -12.12 -4.77
N PRO A 265 -9.27 -11.25 -4.92
CA PRO A 265 -8.34 -11.33 -6.03
C PRO A 265 -7.49 -12.61 -5.95
N SER A 266 -7.29 -13.23 -7.11
CA SER A 266 -6.34 -14.30 -7.32
C SER A 266 -5.60 -14.10 -8.64
N PRO A 267 -4.45 -14.72 -8.86
CA PRO A 267 -3.73 -14.67 -10.13
C PRO A 267 -4.61 -15.00 -11.34
N ASP A 268 -5.44 -16.03 -11.24
CA ASP A 268 -6.35 -16.46 -12.31
C ASP A 268 -7.44 -15.42 -12.60
N LEU A 269 -8.02 -14.81 -11.56
CA LEU A 269 -9.03 -13.76 -11.72
C LEU A 269 -8.42 -12.46 -12.28
N LEU A 270 -7.16 -12.14 -11.94
CA LEU A 270 -6.45 -11.01 -12.54
C LEU A 270 -6.23 -11.24 -14.03
N LEU A 271 -5.72 -12.40 -14.44
CA LEU A 271 -5.52 -12.75 -15.85
C LEU A 271 -6.84 -12.75 -16.63
N LYS A 272 -7.92 -13.32 -16.03
CA LYS A 272 -9.26 -13.28 -16.60
C LYS A 272 -9.75 -11.85 -16.80
N ALA A 273 -9.59 -10.97 -15.81
CA ALA A 273 -9.97 -9.57 -15.91
C ALA A 273 -9.17 -8.85 -17.00
N ILE A 274 -7.85 -9.07 -17.09
CA ILE A 274 -6.98 -8.50 -18.12
C ILE A 274 -7.51 -8.86 -19.51
N GLN A 275 -7.80 -10.13 -19.75
CA GLN A 275 -8.30 -10.63 -21.03
C GLN A 275 -9.69 -10.10 -21.39
N GLU A 276 -10.67 -10.24 -20.47
CA GLU A 276 -12.08 -9.98 -20.75
C GLU A 276 -12.42 -8.48 -20.75
N TYR A 277 -11.78 -7.70 -19.88
CA TYR A 277 -12.08 -6.28 -19.68
C TYR A 277 -11.01 -5.35 -20.21
N LYS A 278 -10.00 -5.91 -20.92
CA LYS A 278 -8.92 -5.17 -21.58
C LYS A 278 -8.21 -4.23 -20.60
N ILE A 279 -7.80 -4.78 -19.48
CA ILE A 279 -7.04 -4.05 -18.48
C ILE A 279 -5.71 -3.54 -19.06
N THR A 280 -5.38 -2.29 -18.77
CA THR A 280 -4.16 -1.66 -19.28
C THR A 280 -3.09 -1.47 -18.19
N ILE A 281 -3.49 -1.37 -16.92
CA ILE A 281 -2.59 -1.13 -15.78
C ILE A 281 -2.96 -2.08 -14.65
N CYS A 282 -1.99 -2.89 -14.19
CA CYS A 282 -2.20 -3.88 -13.13
C CYS A 282 -1.26 -3.65 -11.94
N PHE A 283 -1.84 -3.55 -10.74
CA PHE A 283 -1.14 -3.40 -9.46
C PHE A 283 -1.20 -4.71 -8.69
N THR A 284 -0.06 -5.32 -8.38
CA THR A 284 -0.04 -6.50 -7.50
C THR A 284 1.32 -6.69 -6.84
N ALA A 285 1.42 -7.66 -5.93
CA ALA A 285 2.65 -7.96 -5.22
C ALA A 285 3.57 -8.88 -6.04
N PRO A 286 4.89 -8.92 -5.76
CA PRO A 286 5.85 -9.82 -6.41
C PRO A 286 5.43 -11.28 -6.41
N THR A 287 4.85 -11.74 -5.30
CA THR A 287 4.36 -13.12 -5.14
C THR A 287 3.28 -13.46 -6.16
N ALA A 288 2.35 -12.54 -6.43
CA ALA A 288 1.32 -12.74 -7.45
C ALA A 288 1.92 -12.67 -8.87
N TRP A 289 2.84 -11.74 -9.15
CA TRP A 289 3.54 -11.68 -10.44
C TRP A 289 4.22 -13.01 -10.78
N ARG A 290 4.90 -13.64 -9.81
CA ARG A 290 5.52 -14.95 -10.01
C ARG A 290 4.51 -16.01 -10.46
N ILE A 291 3.33 -16.08 -9.84
CA ILE A 291 2.29 -17.05 -10.20
C ILE A 291 1.64 -16.69 -11.55
N ILE A 292 1.35 -15.42 -11.79
CA ILE A 292 0.80 -14.92 -13.06
C ILE A 292 1.72 -15.31 -14.21
N THR A 293 3.04 -15.15 -14.06
CA THR A 293 4.03 -15.50 -15.09
C THR A 293 3.92 -16.96 -15.53
N THR A 294 3.65 -17.90 -14.62
CA THR A 294 3.54 -19.33 -14.99
C THR A 294 2.29 -19.66 -15.82
N LYS A 295 1.30 -18.77 -15.87
CA LYS A 295 0.00 -18.98 -16.52
C LYS A 295 -0.28 -18.00 -17.65
N VAL A 296 0.57 -17.01 -17.87
CA VAL A 296 0.30 -15.87 -18.75
C VAL A 296 0.05 -16.27 -20.20
N ASN A 297 0.67 -17.35 -20.66
CA ASN A 297 0.55 -17.84 -22.03
C ASN A 297 -0.85 -18.40 -22.37
N ASP A 298 -1.67 -18.69 -21.37
CA ASP A 298 -3.04 -19.18 -21.55
C ASP A 298 -4.06 -18.05 -21.70
N PHE A 299 -3.63 -16.77 -21.61
CA PHE A 299 -4.51 -15.61 -21.63
C PHE A 299 -4.05 -14.53 -22.63
N ASP A 300 -5.01 -13.81 -23.20
CA ASP A 300 -4.73 -12.60 -23.98
C ASP A 300 -4.48 -11.40 -23.07
N ILE A 301 -3.21 -11.04 -22.91
CA ILE A 301 -2.77 -9.88 -22.14
C ILE A 301 -2.36 -8.68 -23.01
N SER A 302 -2.70 -8.69 -24.30
CA SER A 302 -2.24 -7.67 -25.28
C SER A 302 -2.66 -6.24 -24.94
N SER A 303 -3.68 -6.07 -24.10
CA SER A 303 -4.12 -4.76 -23.61
C SER A 303 -3.24 -4.20 -22.49
N LEU A 304 -2.51 -5.07 -21.76
CA LEU A 304 -1.72 -4.66 -20.62
C LEU A 304 -0.49 -3.87 -21.06
N ARG A 305 -0.33 -2.67 -20.52
CA ARG A 305 0.78 -1.77 -20.85
C ARG A 305 1.66 -1.40 -19.66
N LYS A 306 1.12 -1.49 -18.44
CA LYS A 306 1.84 -1.17 -17.21
C LYS A 306 1.62 -2.24 -16.15
N CYS A 307 2.71 -2.76 -15.62
CA CYS A 307 2.76 -3.77 -14.57
C CYS A 307 3.43 -3.13 -13.35
N VAL A 308 2.72 -3.01 -12.23
CA VAL A 308 3.23 -2.34 -11.03
C VAL A 308 3.38 -3.35 -9.90
N SER A 309 4.52 -3.33 -9.25
CA SER A 309 4.84 -4.15 -8.08
C SER A 309 5.23 -3.28 -6.89
N ALA A 310 4.67 -3.55 -5.73
CA ALA A 310 5.08 -2.93 -4.47
C ALA A 310 4.60 -3.76 -3.27
N GLY A 311 4.97 -3.30 -2.07
CA GLY A 311 4.59 -3.92 -0.80
C GLY A 311 5.56 -4.98 -0.31
N GLU A 312 6.36 -5.55 -1.20
CA GLU A 312 7.48 -6.46 -0.97
C GLU A 312 8.60 -6.11 -1.95
N THR A 313 9.82 -6.57 -1.67
CA THR A 313 10.92 -6.43 -2.63
C THR A 313 10.65 -7.31 -3.85
N LEU A 314 10.79 -6.76 -5.05
CA LEU A 314 10.67 -7.50 -6.30
C LEU A 314 11.99 -8.26 -6.58
N PRO A 315 12.01 -9.61 -6.49
CA PRO A 315 13.20 -10.36 -6.84
C PRO A 315 13.53 -10.20 -8.33
N LEU A 316 14.82 -10.02 -8.65
CA LEU A 316 15.28 -9.90 -10.04
C LEU A 316 14.81 -11.06 -10.93
N LYS A 317 14.80 -12.29 -10.37
CA LYS A 317 14.32 -13.48 -11.08
C LYS A 317 12.85 -13.37 -11.48
N VAL A 318 11.99 -12.85 -10.61
CA VAL A 318 10.54 -12.64 -10.93
C VAL A 318 10.39 -11.61 -12.03
N TRP A 319 11.15 -10.52 -11.96
CA TRP A 319 11.17 -9.50 -13.00
C TRP A 319 11.62 -10.07 -14.34
N GLN A 320 12.72 -10.85 -14.36
CA GLN A 320 13.27 -11.43 -15.58
C GLN A 320 12.32 -12.46 -16.20
N ASP A 321 11.75 -13.37 -15.40
CA ASP A 321 10.82 -14.39 -15.90
C ASP A 321 9.58 -13.76 -16.54
N TRP A 322 9.04 -12.69 -15.93
CA TRP A 322 7.94 -11.94 -16.50
C TRP A 322 8.33 -11.27 -17.83
N TYR A 323 9.50 -10.63 -17.86
CA TYR A 323 9.97 -9.96 -19.07
C TYR A 323 10.22 -10.95 -20.21
N ASP A 324 10.83 -12.09 -19.92
CA ASP A 324 11.08 -13.14 -20.92
C ASP A 324 9.78 -13.74 -21.47
N ALA A 325 8.75 -13.88 -20.63
CA ALA A 325 7.47 -14.42 -21.04
C ALA A 325 6.59 -13.43 -21.83
N THR A 326 6.70 -12.13 -21.56
CA THR A 326 5.71 -11.15 -22.04
C THR A 326 6.30 -9.96 -22.81
N GLY A 327 7.58 -9.68 -22.66
CA GLY A 327 8.23 -8.46 -23.13
C GLY A 327 7.85 -7.20 -22.34
N LEU A 328 6.98 -7.30 -21.31
CA LEU A 328 6.56 -6.20 -20.48
C LEU A 328 7.47 -6.07 -19.24
N LYS A 329 7.74 -4.84 -18.85
CA LYS A 329 8.55 -4.54 -17.66
C LYS A 329 7.68 -4.38 -16.42
N ILE A 330 8.09 -4.96 -15.28
CA ILE A 330 7.45 -4.66 -14.00
C ILE A 330 8.09 -3.42 -13.40
N ILE A 331 7.28 -2.40 -13.14
CA ILE A 331 7.66 -1.17 -12.45
C ILE A 331 7.61 -1.47 -10.96
N ASP A 332 8.78 -1.54 -10.33
CA ASP A 332 8.89 -1.70 -8.87
C ASP A 332 8.80 -0.34 -8.16
N GLY A 333 8.39 -0.36 -6.90
CA GLY A 333 8.36 0.85 -6.09
C GLY A 333 8.30 0.57 -4.60
N ILE A 334 8.98 1.42 -3.82
CA ILE A 334 8.79 1.48 -2.38
C ILE A 334 7.88 2.64 -2.00
N GLY A 335 6.92 2.31 -1.19
CA GLY A 335 6.00 3.23 -0.54
C GLY A 335 5.80 2.86 0.91
N ALA A 336 5.18 3.75 1.66
CA ALA A 336 4.80 3.53 3.05
C ALA A 336 3.43 4.14 3.30
N THR A 337 2.69 3.59 4.26
CA THR A 337 1.41 4.19 4.70
C THR A 337 1.64 5.61 5.20
N GLU A 338 2.76 5.85 5.87
CA GLU A 338 3.22 7.14 6.39
C GLU A 338 3.44 8.19 5.31
N MET A 339 3.83 7.76 4.10
CA MET A 339 4.05 8.63 2.92
C MET A 339 2.86 8.58 1.95
N LEU A 340 1.81 7.87 2.30
CA LEU A 340 0.57 7.63 1.56
C LEU A 340 0.72 6.70 0.34
N HIS A 341 1.80 6.78 -0.43
CA HIS A 341 2.03 5.91 -1.60
C HIS A 341 3.52 5.77 -1.92
N ILE A 342 3.83 5.35 -3.14
CA ILE A 342 5.19 5.16 -3.65
C ILE A 342 5.93 6.50 -3.77
N PHE A 343 7.19 6.53 -3.30
CA PHE A 343 8.07 7.71 -3.32
C PHE A 343 9.44 7.42 -3.99
N ILE A 344 9.82 6.16 -4.15
CA ILE A 344 10.95 5.71 -5.00
C ILE A 344 10.42 4.69 -5.99
N SER A 345 10.70 4.90 -7.26
CA SER A 345 10.31 4.00 -8.35
C SER A 345 11.13 4.31 -9.62
N SER A 346 10.84 3.59 -10.68
CA SER A 346 11.37 3.84 -12.01
C SER A 346 10.23 4.00 -13.03
N ASN A 347 10.54 4.50 -14.19
CA ASN A 347 9.72 4.30 -15.38
C ASN A 347 10.37 3.25 -16.29
N GLU A 348 9.67 2.80 -17.31
CA GLU A 348 10.14 1.74 -18.20
C GLU A 348 11.39 2.11 -19.02
N GLU A 349 11.62 3.41 -19.25
CA GLU A 349 12.77 3.91 -19.99
C GLU A 349 14.05 3.88 -19.17
N ASN A 350 13.94 4.16 -17.87
CA ASN A 350 15.06 4.42 -16.98
C ASN A 350 15.22 3.36 -15.88
N MET A 351 14.55 2.20 -15.98
CA MET A 351 14.70 1.20 -14.90
C MET A 351 16.00 0.38 -15.02
N LYS A 352 16.55 0.07 -13.87
CA LYS A 352 17.58 -0.97 -13.68
C LYS A 352 16.92 -2.19 -13.03
N PRO A 353 16.84 -3.35 -13.70
CA PRO A 353 16.30 -4.56 -13.09
C PRO A 353 17.01 -4.92 -11.78
N GLY A 354 16.23 -5.15 -10.71
CA GLY A 354 16.75 -5.43 -9.36
C GLY A 354 16.92 -4.19 -8.48
N ALA A 355 17.01 -2.98 -9.05
CA ALA A 355 16.91 -1.74 -8.28
C ALA A 355 15.44 -1.35 -8.07
N THR A 356 15.11 -0.78 -6.92
CA THR A 356 13.77 -0.21 -6.69
C THR A 356 13.53 1.01 -7.57
N GLY A 357 14.57 1.84 -7.80
CA GLY A 357 14.46 3.00 -8.67
C GLY A 357 15.15 4.24 -8.10
N LYS A 358 14.63 5.41 -8.46
CA LYS A 358 15.06 6.72 -7.96
C LYS A 358 13.93 7.41 -7.22
N ALA A 359 14.24 8.42 -6.41
CA ALA A 359 13.21 9.29 -5.85
C ALA A 359 12.39 9.90 -7.01
N ILE A 360 11.07 9.75 -6.95
CA ILE A 360 10.18 10.27 -7.99
C ILE A 360 10.00 11.79 -7.80
N LYS A 361 9.55 12.48 -8.84
CA LYS A 361 9.29 13.92 -8.77
C LYS A 361 8.35 14.26 -7.61
N GLY A 362 8.77 15.17 -6.76
CA GLY A 362 8.08 15.54 -5.51
C GLY A 362 8.67 14.91 -4.26
N TYR A 363 9.71 14.07 -4.41
CA TYR A 363 10.45 13.50 -3.29
C TYR A 363 11.96 13.58 -3.50
N GLU A 364 12.68 13.64 -2.41
CA GLU A 364 14.12 13.47 -2.33
C GLU A 364 14.44 12.38 -1.32
N ALA A 365 15.50 11.65 -1.58
CA ALA A 365 15.91 10.49 -0.79
C ALA A 365 17.42 10.51 -0.58
N LYS A 366 17.85 10.05 0.58
CA LYS A 366 19.27 9.86 0.89
C LYS A 366 19.46 8.64 1.79
N ILE A 367 20.68 8.15 1.82
CA ILE A 367 21.08 7.05 2.72
C ILE A 367 21.95 7.64 3.83
N ILE A 368 21.60 7.34 5.08
CA ILE A 368 22.30 7.90 6.25
C ILE A 368 22.76 6.79 7.21
N ASP A 369 23.84 7.09 7.92
CA ASP A 369 24.37 6.26 9.01
C ASP A 369 23.55 6.42 10.31
N ALA A 370 24.03 5.85 11.41
CA ALA A 370 23.40 5.95 12.73
C ALA A 370 23.41 7.37 13.30
N ASP A 371 24.40 8.20 12.90
CA ASP A 371 24.60 9.56 13.36
C ASP A 371 23.85 10.59 12.48
N GLY A 372 23.17 10.15 11.42
CA GLY A 372 22.40 11.01 10.50
C GLY A 372 23.21 11.60 9.35
N ASN A 373 24.48 11.23 9.19
CA ASN A 373 25.32 11.68 8.07
C ASN A 373 25.06 10.83 6.83
N GLU A 374 25.18 11.44 5.64
CA GLU A 374 25.09 10.69 4.39
C GLU A 374 26.24 9.70 4.26
N VAL A 375 25.94 8.45 3.89
CA VAL A 375 26.96 7.44 3.66
C VAL A 375 27.55 7.55 2.24
N PRO A 376 28.78 7.06 2.01
CA PRO A 376 29.35 6.98 0.68
C PRO A 376 28.49 6.16 -0.29
N THR A 377 28.62 6.45 -1.58
CA THR A 377 27.95 5.69 -2.65
C THR A 377 28.25 4.20 -2.53
N ASN A 378 27.23 3.37 -2.74
CA ASN A 378 27.21 1.91 -2.58
C ASN A 378 27.30 1.40 -1.13
N GLU A 379 27.49 2.24 -0.14
CA GLU A 379 27.43 1.82 1.26
C GLU A 379 25.97 1.70 1.72
N PRO A 380 25.62 0.66 2.50
CA PRO A 380 24.28 0.50 3.06
C PRO A 380 24.06 1.43 4.25
N GLY A 381 22.85 1.96 4.36
CA GLY A 381 22.41 2.79 5.48
C GLY A 381 20.89 2.91 5.54
N ARG A 382 20.41 3.70 6.50
CA ARG A 382 18.98 3.96 6.69
C ARG A 382 18.45 4.85 5.56
N LEU A 383 17.32 4.45 4.98
CA LEU A 383 16.63 5.27 3.97
C LEU A 383 15.89 6.42 4.65
N ALA A 384 16.25 7.63 4.28
CA ALA A 384 15.61 8.89 4.69
C ALA A 384 14.92 9.55 3.49
N ILE A 385 13.64 9.93 3.67
CA ILE A 385 12.77 10.49 2.62
C ILE A 385 12.17 11.81 3.08
N ARG A 386 12.10 12.78 2.16
CA ARG A 386 11.41 14.04 2.34
C ARG A 386 10.69 14.43 1.05
N GLY A 387 9.55 15.14 1.14
CA GLY A 387 8.84 15.54 -0.08
C GLY A 387 7.45 16.13 0.16
N ILE A 388 6.54 15.84 -0.76
CA ILE A 388 5.18 16.40 -0.82
C ILE A 388 4.20 15.77 0.18
N THR A 389 4.58 14.66 0.82
CA THR A 389 3.85 13.99 1.91
C THR A 389 4.82 13.62 3.03
N GLY A 390 4.31 13.25 4.19
CA GLY A 390 5.15 12.84 5.31
C GLY A 390 4.35 12.30 6.49
N CYS A 391 5.04 11.62 7.38
CA CYS A 391 4.45 10.95 8.53
C CYS A 391 3.88 11.92 9.56
N LYS A 392 2.66 11.66 9.98
CA LYS A 392 1.96 12.36 11.06
C LYS A 392 1.24 11.34 11.91
N TYR A 393 1.93 10.76 12.92
CA TYR A 393 1.33 9.81 13.84
C TYR A 393 0.46 10.52 14.87
N LEU A 394 -0.81 10.17 14.94
CA LEU A 394 -1.74 10.72 15.91
C LEU A 394 -1.54 10.08 17.28
N ASN A 395 -1.45 10.90 18.34
CA ASN A 395 -1.27 10.46 19.75
C ASN A 395 -0.10 9.50 19.99
N ARG A 396 0.98 9.60 19.20
CA ARG A 396 2.15 8.71 19.26
C ARG A 396 3.46 9.48 19.10
N ILE A 397 3.68 10.47 19.95
CA ILE A 397 4.84 11.37 19.85
C ILE A 397 6.18 10.61 19.90
N GLU A 398 6.32 9.56 20.69
CA GLU A 398 7.56 8.77 20.75
C GLU A 398 7.83 8.06 19.42
N LYS A 399 6.77 7.50 18.79
CA LYS A 399 6.90 6.86 17.47
C LYS A 399 7.11 7.89 16.36
N GLN A 400 6.56 9.10 16.50
CA GLN A 400 6.84 10.20 15.60
C GLN A 400 8.32 10.59 15.61
N LYS A 401 8.91 10.72 16.81
CA LYS A 401 10.34 11.02 16.98
C LYS A 401 11.26 9.91 16.45
N GLU A 402 10.85 8.64 16.59
CA GLU A 402 11.59 7.50 16.02
C GLU A 402 11.55 7.49 14.49
N TYR A 403 10.45 7.98 13.88
CA TYR A 403 10.25 7.99 12.43
C TYR A 403 10.78 9.26 11.76
N LEU A 404 11.04 10.31 12.53
CA LEU A 404 11.46 11.61 12.02
C LEU A 404 12.82 12.03 12.59
N GLU A 405 13.77 12.31 11.72
CA GLU A 405 15.09 12.83 12.09
C GLU A 405 15.44 14.05 11.23
N ASN A 406 15.61 15.22 11.86
CA ASN A 406 15.93 16.47 11.17
C ASN A 406 15.02 16.79 9.98
N GLY A 407 13.68 16.59 10.15
CA GLY A 407 12.67 16.81 9.11
C GLY A 407 12.55 15.70 8.07
N TRP A 408 13.42 14.66 8.10
CA TRP A 408 13.39 13.51 7.21
C TRP A 408 12.63 12.34 7.81
N ASN A 409 11.81 11.67 6.99
CA ASN A 409 11.11 10.46 7.37
C ASN A 409 12.02 9.24 7.22
N LEU A 410 12.19 8.47 8.29
CA LEU A 410 12.98 7.24 8.32
C LEU A 410 12.07 6.03 8.12
N THR A 411 12.16 5.37 6.98
CA THR A 411 11.23 4.28 6.62
C THR A 411 11.44 2.99 7.42
N GLY A 412 12.58 2.88 8.11
CA GLY A 412 13.02 1.65 8.78
C GLY A 412 13.62 0.63 7.81
N ASP A 413 13.82 1.01 6.56
CA ASP A 413 14.46 0.19 5.56
C ASP A 413 15.93 0.57 5.38
N ILE A 414 16.76 -0.43 5.10
CA ILE A 414 18.17 -0.26 4.76
C ILE A 414 18.31 -0.35 3.24
N PHE A 415 18.91 0.66 2.67
CA PHE A 415 19.18 0.77 1.23
C PHE A 415 20.65 1.12 1.00
N ARG A 416 21.12 0.92 -0.21
CA ARG A 416 22.30 1.58 -0.77
C ARG A 416 21.92 2.35 -2.02
N GLN A 417 22.67 3.38 -2.35
CA GLN A 417 22.51 4.16 -3.58
C GLN A 417 23.72 3.93 -4.47
N ASP A 418 23.51 3.61 -5.75
CA ASP A 418 24.60 3.44 -6.70
C ASP A 418 25.07 4.79 -7.32
N GLU A 419 26.12 4.74 -8.12
CA GLU A 419 26.73 5.90 -8.78
C GLU A 419 25.78 6.62 -9.75
N ASP A 420 24.79 5.91 -10.29
CA ASP A 420 23.76 6.47 -11.18
C ASP A 420 22.55 6.99 -10.39
N GLY A 421 22.55 6.91 -9.06
CA GLY A 421 21.51 7.39 -8.16
C GLY A 421 20.33 6.45 -7.99
N TYR A 422 20.47 5.17 -8.35
CA TYR A 422 19.44 4.16 -8.09
C TYR A 422 19.54 3.62 -6.67
N PHE A 423 18.38 3.46 -6.04
CA PHE A 423 18.23 2.88 -4.71
C PHE A 423 18.02 1.37 -4.82
N TRP A 424 18.81 0.62 -4.07
CA TRP A 424 18.80 -0.84 -3.98
C TRP A 424 18.41 -1.24 -2.57
N PHE A 425 17.34 -1.98 -2.45
CA PHE A 425 16.92 -2.49 -1.15
C PHE A 425 17.94 -3.53 -0.63
N VAL A 426 18.30 -3.42 0.65
CA VAL A 426 19.22 -4.34 1.31
C VAL A 426 18.48 -5.20 2.33
N ALA A 427 17.76 -4.58 3.25
CA ALA A 427 16.99 -5.27 4.29
C ALA A 427 16.00 -4.33 4.99
N ARG A 428 15.11 -4.91 5.79
CA ARG A 428 14.48 -4.14 6.88
C ARG A 428 15.51 -3.95 7.99
N GLY A 429 15.47 -2.81 8.68
CA GLY A 429 16.41 -2.54 9.77
C GLY A 429 16.36 -3.57 10.90
N ASP A 430 15.17 -4.13 11.16
CA ASP A 430 14.92 -5.19 12.15
C ASP A 430 15.19 -6.62 11.63
N ASP A 431 15.42 -6.80 10.32
CA ASP A 431 15.73 -8.08 9.66
C ASP A 431 17.18 -8.16 9.14
N MET A 432 18.03 -7.17 9.46
CA MET A 432 19.45 -7.23 9.13
C MET A 432 20.13 -8.34 9.93
N ILE A 433 20.86 -9.20 9.26
CA ILE A 433 21.61 -10.31 9.88
C ILE A 433 23.04 -9.87 10.09
N ILE A 434 23.44 -9.68 11.35
CA ILE A 434 24.81 -9.30 11.70
C ILE A 434 25.58 -10.57 12.07
N SER A 435 26.35 -11.12 11.12
CA SER A 435 27.11 -12.35 11.30
C SER A 435 28.60 -12.11 11.21
N SER A 436 29.33 -12.35 12.31
CA SER A 436 30.80 -12.13 12.39
C SER A 436 31.23 -10.73 11.93
N GLY A 437 30.42 -9.70 12.26
CA GLY A 437 30.68 -8.31 11.89
C GLY A 437 30.26 -7.93 10.46
N TYR A 438 29.73 -8.86 9.68
CA TYR A 438 29.17 -8.58 8.36
C TYR A 438 27.68 -8.29 8.45
N ASN A 439 27.24 -7.21 7.83
CA ASN A 439 25.83 -6.92 7.62
C ASN A 439 25.32 -7.69 6.38
N ILE A 440 24.39 -8.61 6.59
CA ILE A 440 23.85 -9.48 5.54
C ILE A 440 22.36 -9.21 5.42
N GLY A 441 21.91 -8.74 4.26
CA GLY A 441 20.51 -8.59 3.95
C GLY A 441 19.86 -9.95 3.68
N ALA A 442 18.80 -10.27 4.41
CA ALA A 442 18.05 -11.51 4.19
C ALA A 442 17.61 -11.67 2.73
N ILE A 443 17.13 -10.60 2.12
CA ILE A 443 16.66 -10.56 0.72
C ILE A 443 17.79 -10.82 -0.28
N GLU A 444 19.01 -10.39 -0.01
CA GLU A 444 20.15 -10.70 -0.89
C GLU A 444 20.41 -12.21 -0.95
N VAL A 445 20.33 -12.88 0.19
CA VAL A 445 20.49 -14.34 0.28
C VAL A 445 19.31 -15.05 -0.41
N GLU A 446 18.07 -14.59 -0.16
CA GLU A 446 16.87 -15.12 -0.81
C GLU A 446 16.93 -14.97 -2.34
N SER A 447 17.39 -13.82 -2.84
CA SER A 447 17.52 -13.55 -4.27
C SER A 447 18.47 -14.54 -4.96
N VAL A 448 19.57 -14.91 -4.31
CA VAL A 448 20.50 -15.93 -4.82
C VAL A 448 19.84 -17.31 -4.76
N LEU A 449 19.26 -17.69 -3.61
CA LEU A 449 18.61 -19.00 -3.45
C LEU A 449 17.51 -19.23 -4.49
N LEU A 450 16.71 -18.22 -4.82
CA LEU A 450 15.64 -18.31 -5.81
C LEU A 450 16.13 -18.52 -7.26
N THR A 451 17.42 -18.37 -7.54
CA THR A 451 18.00 -18.75 -8.85
C THR A 451 18.27 -20.25 -8.98
N HIS A 452 18.23 -21.00 -7.87
CA HIS A 452 18.41 -22.45 -7.91
C HIS A 452 17.15 -23.15 -8.46
N GLU A 453 17.33 -24.05 -9.42
CA GLU A 453 16.24 -24.70 -10.17
C GLU A 453 15.22 -25.46 -9.31
N ASP A 454 15.64 -26.03 -8.19
CA ASP A 454 14.79 -26.83 -7.30
C ASP A 454 14.08 -26.03 -6.21
N ILE A 455 14.41 -24.74 -6.03
CA ILE A 455 13.79 -23.89 -5.00
C ILE A 455 12.55 -23.21 -5.55
N LEU A 456 11.43 -23.42 -4.86
CA LEU A 456 10.16 -22.76 -5.18
C LEU A 456 10.01 -21.42 -4.46
N GLU A 457 10.24 -21.42 -3.15
CA GLU A 457 10.19 -20.25 -2.28
C GLU A 457 11.25 -20.37 -1.20
N CYS A 458 11.71 -19.24 -0.69
CA CYS A 458 12.57 -19.24 0.49
C CYS A 458 12.33 -17.98 1.35
N ALA A 459 12.67 -18.10 2.63
CA ALA A 459 12.75 -17.00 3.56
C ALA A 459 14.01 -17.15 4.40
N VAL A 460 14.74 -16.05 4.58
CA VAL A 460 16.00 -16.03 5.33
C VAL A 460 15.85 -15.19 6.57
N VAL A 461 16.39 -15.70 7.69
CA VAL A 461 16.39 -15.01 8.99
C VAL A 461 17.76 -15.17 9.66
N GLY A 462 18.06 -14.25 10.57
CA GLY A 462 19.18 -14.39 11.50
C GLY A 462 18.74 -15.17 12.74
N LEU A 463 19.43 -16.23 13.07
CA LEU A 463 19.28 -16.94 14.35
C LEU A 463 20.43 -16.55 15.29
N PRO A 464 20.19 -16.37 16.61
CA PRO A 464 21.25 -16.09 17.57
C PRO A 464 22.36 -17.16 17.53
N ASP A 465 23.62 -16.75 17.63
CA ASP A 465 24.80 -17.61 17.66
C ASP A 465 25.88 -16.99 18.56
N GLU A 466 26.44 -17.78 19.46
CA GLU A 466 27.39 -17.29 20.48
C GLU A 466 28.72 -16.81 19.88
N GLU A 467 29.18 -17.41 18.77
CA GLU A 467 30.47 -17.04 18.15
C GLU A 467 30.34 -15.90 17.14
N ARG A 468 29.19 -15.84 16.43
CA ARG A 468 29.00 -14.98 15.25
C ARG A 468 28.02 -13.83 15.47
N GLY A 469 27.38 -13.78 16.64
CA GLY A 469 26.23 -12.92 16.89
C GLY A 469 24.96 -13.47 16.25
N MET A 470 24.97 -13.71 14.93
CA MET A 470 23.87 -14.36 14.21
C MET A 470 24.38 -15.36 13.18
N LEU A 471 23.60 -16.41 12.91
CA LEU A 471 23.73 -17.31 11.77
C LEU A 471 22.69 -17.00 10.71
N VAL A 472 23.09 -17.05 9.45
CA VAL A 472 22.15 -17.01 8.32
C VAL A 472 21.42 -18.35 8.25
N CYS A 473 20.11 -18.33 8.44
CA CYS A 473 19.22 -19.49 8.37
C CYS A 473 18.23 -19.32 7.22
N ALA A 474 18.19 -20.29 6.29
CA ALA A 474 17.24 -20.31 5.18
C ALA A 474 16.14 -21.34 5.43
N HIS A 475 14.88 -20.91 5.34
CA HIS A 475 13.71 -21.78 5.26
C HIS A 475 13.31 -21.90 3.79
N ILE A 476 13.32 -23.10 3.24
CA ILE A 476 13.21 -23.35 1.81
C ILE A 476 12.02 -24.27 1.52
N VAL A 477 11.17 -23.85 0.60
CA VAL A 477 10.14 -24.70 -0.02
C VAL A 477 10.71 -25.23 -1.34
N LEU A 478 10.80 -26.54 -1.48
CA LEU A 478 11.28 -27.20 -2.68
C LEU A 478 10.14 -27.43 -3.69
N LYS A 479 10.46 -27.39 -5.00
CA LYS A 479 9.55 -27.81 -6.06
C LYS A 479 9.24 -29.30 -5.97
N ASP A 480 10.29 -30.11 -5.70
CA ASP A 480 10.18 -31.54 -5.44
C ASP A 480 10.53 -31.84 -3.99
N LYS A 481 9.50 -32.12 -3.19
CA LYS A 481 9.64 -32.39 -1.75
C LYS A 481 10.49 -33.64 -1.44
N SER A 482 10.62 -34.59 -2.38
CA SER A 482 11.45 -35.80 -2.20
C SER A 482 12.96 -35.50 -2.08
N LYS A 483 13.38 -34.29 -2.53
CA LYS A 483 14.77 -33.83 -2.42
C LYS A 483 15.11 -33.24 -1.04
N ALA A 484 14.18 -33.22 -0.08
CA ALA A 484 14.40 -32.65 1.25
C ALA A 484 15.31 -33.54 2.12
N THR A 485 16.58 -33.65 1.77
CA THR A 485 17.60 -34.48 2.44
C THR A 485 18.74 -33.62 2.98
N ASP A 486 19.51 -34.15 3.94
CA ASP A 486 20.70 -33.46 4.47
C ASP A 486 21.83 -33.36 3.43
N GLU A 487 21.92 -34.30 2.48
CA GLU A 487 22.83 -34.20 1.35
C GLU A 487 22.45 -32.98 0.47
N PHE A 488 21.18 -32.78 0.24
CA PHE A 488 20.73 -31.68 -0.59
C PHE A 488 20.90 -30.30 0.11
N LYS A 489 20.80 -30.24 1.45
CA LYS A 489 21.19 -29.01 2.20
C LYS A 489 22.65 -28.66 1.94
N LYS A 490 23.57 -29.66 2.02
CA LYS A 490 24.99 -29.46 1.74
C LYS A 490 25.24 -29.04 0.28
N HIS A 491 24.48 -29.61 -0.65
CA HIS A 491 24.55 -29.23 -2.06
C HIS A 491 24.18 -27.74 -2.24
N ILE A 492 23.04 -27.29 -1.69
CA ILE A 492 22.63 -25.88 -1.75
C ILE A 492 23.68 -24.97 -1.11
N GLN A 493 24.27 -25.35 0.03
CA GLN A 493 25.31 -24.58 0.69
C GLN A 493 26.58 -24.42 -0.15
N LEU A 494 27.01 -25.47 -0.82
CA LEU A 494 28.18 -25.45 -1.72
C LEU A 494 27.89 -24.64 -2.97
N TRP A 495 26.75 -24.89 -3.61
CA TRP A 495 26.29 -24.15 -4.77
C TRP A 495 26.16 -22.65 -4.48
N PHE A 496 25.63 -22.27 -3.29
CA PHE A 496 25.51 -20.85 -2.90
C PHE A 496 26.88 -20.17 -2.79
N LYS A 497 27.88 -20.85 -2.22
CA LYS A 497 29.25 -20.32 -2.09
C LYS A 497 29.94 -20.09 -3.44
N GLU A 498 29.54 -20.81 -4.48
CA GLU A 498 30.01 -20.64 -5.85
C GLU A 498 29.24 -19.51 -6.57
N SER A 499 27.96 -19.29 -6.18
CA SER A 499 27.07 -18.34 -6.81
C SER A 499 27.13 -16.93 -6.21
N ALA A 500 27.59 -16.78 -4.95
CA ALA A 500 27.63 -15.52 -4.24
C ALA A 500 28.78 -15.44 -3.23
N ALA A 501 28.96 -14.28 -2.59
CA ALA A 501 29.99 -14.07 -1.58
C ALA A 501 29.88 -15.10 -0.45
N PRO A 502 30.94 -15.90 -0.17
CA PRO A 502 30.89 -17.05 0.73
C PRO A 502 30.44 -16.72 2.15
N TYR A 503 30.66 -15.49 2.65
CA TYR A 503 30.23 -15.12 4.01
C TYR A 503 28.71 -15.03 4.16
N LYS A 504 27.95 -14.91 3.05
CA LYS A 504 26.48 -14.80 3.03
C LYS A 504 25.76 -16.15 3.00
N TYR A 505 26.46 -17.27 2.80
CA TYR A 505 25.79 -18.56 2.62
C TYR A 505 24.97 -18.97 3.84
N PRO A 506 23.77 -19.56 3.65
CA PRO A 506 22.97 -20.05 4.77
C PRO A 506 23.66 -21.22 5.47
N ARG A 507 24.03 -20.99 6.74
CA ARG A 507 24.67 -22.02 7.57
C ARG A 507 23.69 -23.05 8.07
N THR A 508 22.45 -22.65 8.21
CA THR A 508 21.33 -23.53 8.55
C THR A 508 20.32 -23.49 7.41
N ILE A 509 19.87 -24.66 6.98
CA ILE A 509 18.79 -24.80 5.99
C ILE A 509 17.70 -25.68 6.58
N ASN A 510 16.47 -25.18 6.58
CA ASN A 510 15.27 -25.89 6.98
C ASN A 510 14.37 -26.06 5.75
N PHE A 511 14.09 -27.30 5.34
CA PHE A 511 13.06 -27.55 4.34
C PHE A 511 11.70 -27.50 5.02
N VAL A 512 10.78 -26.71 4.47
CA VAL A 512 9.44 -26.51 4.99
C VAL A 512 8.40 -26.78 3.90
N GLU A 513 7.19 -27.13 4.28
CA GLU A 513 6.12 -27.36 3.32
C GLU A 513 5.59 -26.05 2.74
N GLU A 514 5.50 -25.02 3.59
CA GLU A 514 5.06 -23.68 3.25
C GLU A 514 5.72 -22.65 4.18
N LEU A 515 5.84 -21.42 3.72
CA LEU A 515 6.32 -20.30 4.55
C LEU A 515 5.13 -19.63 5.26
N PRO A 516 5.30 -19.22 6.54
CA PRO A 516 4.27 -18.45 7.24
C PRO A 516 4.09 -17.09 6.56
N LYS A 517 2.88 -16.82 6.10
CA LYS A 517 2.51 -15.59 5.43
C LYS A 517 1.40 -14.86 6.18
N THR A 518 1.37 -13.54 6.02
CA THR A 518 0.19 -12.77 6.36
C THR A 518 -0.91 -13.08 5.34
N GLU A 519 -2.12 -12.69 5.65
CA GLU A 519 -3.25 -12.78 4.73
C GLU A 519 -3.07 -11.95 3.44
N THR A 520 -2.15 -10.99 3.46
CA THR A 520 -1.73 -10.21 2.27
C THR A 520 -0.58 -10.84 1.49
N GLY A 521 -0.12 -12.05 1.91
CA GLY A 521 0.94 -12.78 1.24
C GLY A 521 2.36 -12.48 1.76
N LYS A 522 2.54 -11.50 2.65
CA LYS A 522 3.87 -11.14 3.20
C LYS A 522 4.40 -12.21 4.14
N ILE A 523 5.67 -12.58 3.98
CA ILE A 523 6.35 -13.55 4.85
C ILE A 523 6.47 -13.01 6.28
N GLN A 524 6.02 -13.80 7.24
CA GLN A 524 6.11 -13.49 8.69
C GLN A 524 7.43 -14.02 9.25
N ARG A 525 8.56 -13.34 8.96
CA ARG A 525 9.90 -13.77 9.37
C ARG A 525 10.05 -13.96 10.88
N PHE A 526 9.30 -13.22 11.70
CA PHE A 526 9.32 -13.38 13.15
C PHE A 526 8.87 -14.77 13.63
N LYS A 527 8.10 -15.49 12.83
CA LYS A 527 7.70 -16.89 13.10
C LYS A 527 8.75 -17.92 12.69
N LEU A 528 9.81 -17.46 12.02
CA LEU A 528 10.90 -18.31 11.55
C LEU A 528 12.19 -18.15 12.38
N LYS A 529 12.17 -17.18 13.33
CA LYS A 529 13.28 -16.91 14.28
C LYS A 529 13.19 -17.80 15.49
#